data_11e39f09c7a165deeafe313b52477b70
#
_entry.id   11e39f09c7a165deeafe313b52477b70
#
_cell.length_a   1.000
_cell.length_b   1.000
_cell.length_c   1.000
_cell.angle_alpha   90.00
_cell.angle_beta   90.00
_cell.angle_gamma   90.00
#
_symmetry.space_group_name_H-M   'P 1'
#
loop_
_entity.id
_entity.type
_entity.pdbx_description
1 polymer ?
#
loop_
_entity_poly.entity_id
_entity_poly.type
_entity_poly.pdbx_seq_one_letter_code
_entity_poly.pdbx_strand_id
1 'polypeptide(L)'
;MSKTKTTFFCQNCGTQHAKWVGQCGACKEWNTIVEEIVQKEEKRVWKQSTTAKQVINKPLKIADIQLNPEERVVTNNNELDTVLGGGLVKGSVILLGGEPGIGKSTLLLQVALNIRQKVLYVSGEESQSQIKMRAERLEAKNSNCLILTETNTQQIFKSIEEIAPEVLVIDSIQTLHTNNIEASPGSISQIRETAAELIKFAKETATPVLLIGHINKDGHIAGPKILEHMVDVVLQFEGDRNHTYRILRSQKNRFGSTSELGIYEMLSTGLREISNPSEILISKKDADLSGTAIASTLEGIRPLMIEVQALVSTAVYGTPQRSTTGYNLKRLNMILAVLEKRAGFKLGAKDVFLNITGGINVDDPAIDLAVVAAILSSNQDIAINPNVCFAAEVGLAGEIRPVSKIDQRILEAEKLGYKTFVTSKYNKISSNKHGIKLILVGKIEEAFASLFA
;
A
#
# COMPACT_ATOMS: atom_id res chain seq x y z
N MET A 1 32.80 12.02 -34.96
CA MET A 1 32.93 12.62 -33.60
C MET A 1 31.54 12.87 -33.07
N SER A 2 31.06 12.10 -32.09
CA SER A 2 29.78 12.25 -31.43
C SER A 2 29.80 13.58 -30.67
N LYS A 3 28.82 14.47 -30.91
CA LYS A 3 28.69 15.71 -30.14
C LYS A 3 28.13 15.35 -28.76
N THR A 4 29.02 15.21 -27.79
CA THR A 4 28.66 15.14 -26.38
C THR A 4 28.18 16.48 -25.89
N LYS A 5 27.08 16.53 -25.13
CA LYS A 5 26.58 17.76 -24.53
C LYS A 5 26.61 17.59 -23.00
N THR A 6 27.36 18.41 -22.34
CA THR A 6 27.38 18.48 -20.89
C THR A 6 26.12 19.13 -20.35
N THR A 7 25.54 18.53 -19.33
CA THR A 7 24.31 19.00 -18.70
C THR A 7 24.39 18.76 -17.18
N PHE A 8 23.71 19.58 -16.40
CA PHE A 8 23.74 19.52 -14.94
C PHE A 8 22.41 18.99 -14.41
N PHE A 9 22.46 18.02 -13.49
CA PHE A 9 21.29 17.42 -12.88
C PHE A 9 21.31 17.52 -11.37
N CYS A 10 20.14 17.79 -10.78
CA CYS A 10 19.98 17.75 -9.33
C CYS A 10 19.88 16.31 -8.84
N GLN A 11 20.76 15.90 -7.92
CA GLN A 11 20.78 14.56 -7.34
C GLN A 11 19.61 14.27 -6.39
N ASN A 12 18.85 15.29 -5.98
CA ASN A 12 17.68 15.10 -5.13
C ASN A 12 16.37 14.96 -5.92
N CYS A 13 16.14 15.79 -6.94
CA CYS A 13 14.87 15.82 -7.68
C CYS A 13 15.00 15.53 -9.19
N GLY A 14 16.21 15.29 -9.71
CA GLY A 14 16.47 14.99 -11.12
C GLY A 14 16.24 16.15 -12.09
N THR A 15 15.97 17.37 -11.60
CA THR A 15 15.77 18.55 -12.48
C THR A 15 17.04 18.86 -13.24
N GLN A 16 16.90 19.06 -14.56
CA GLN A 16 17.98 19.43 -15.45
C GLN A 16 18.22 20.95 -15.41
N HIS A 17 19.49 21.34 -15.34
CA HIS A 17 19.94 22.72 -15.37
C HIS A 17 20.91 22.95 -16.54
N ALA A 18 20.86 24.12 -17.16
CA ALA A 18 21.76 24.48 -18.28
C ALA A 18 23.18 24.77 -17.83
N LYS A 19 23.38 25.07 -16.53
CA LYS A 19 24.67 25.38 -15.88
C LYS A 19 24.61 24.93 -14.43
N TRP A 20 25.77 24.77 -13.81
CA TRP A 20 25.87 24.53 -12.39
C TRP A 20 25.28 25.69 -11.58
N VAL A 21 24.45 25.37 -10.58
CA VAL A 21 23.87 26.31 -9.62
C VAL A 21 23.97 25.69 -8.22
N GLY A 22 24.29 26.53 -7.21
CA GLY A 22 24.50 26.07 -5.85
C GLY A 22 23.22 25.54 -5.18
N GLN A 23 22.06 26.06 -5.58
CA GLN A 23 20.75 25.62 -5.08
C GLN A 23 19.85 25.21 -6.26
N CYS A 24 19.20 24.07 -6.14
CA CYS A 24 18.24 23.61 -7.16
C CYS A 24 17.00 24.48 -7.18
N GLY A 25 16.64 25.02 -8.35
CA GLY A 25 15.45 25.88 -8.50
C GLY A 25 14.12 25.15 -8.28
N ALA A 26 14.09 23.81 -8.43
CA ALA A 26 12.89 23.00 -8.28
C ALA A 26 12.66 22.51 -6.85
N CYS A 27 13.64 21.83 -6.23
CA CYS A 27 13.50 21.27 -4.88
C CYS A 27 14.12 22.14 -3.79
N LYS A 28 14.83 23.23 -4.15
CA LYS A 28 15.50 24.20 -3.26
C LYS A 28 16.62 23.59 -2.38
N GLU A 29 17.05 22.38 -2.65
CA GLU A 29 18.19 21.76 -1.97
C GLU A 29 19.50 22.35 -2.45
N TRP A 30 20.48 22.47 -1.50
CA TRP A 30 21.81 23.01 -1.78
C TRP A 30 22.82 21.92 -2.11
N ASN A 31 23.78 22.25 -2.98
CA ASN A 31 24.90 21.36 -3.35
C ASN A 31 24.51 20.00 -3.92
N THR A 32 23.36 19.93 -4.58
CA THR A 32 22.82 18.71 -5.19
C THR A 32 23.01 18.65 -6.71
N ILE A 33 23.63 19.67 -7.32
CA ILE A 33 23.79 19.75 -8.77
C ILE A 33 25.14 19.14 -9.18
N VAL A 34 25.06 18.10 -10.02
CA VAL A 34 26.24 17.43 -10.60
C VAL A 34 26.26 17.56 -12.12
N GLU A 35 27.44 17.55 -12.69
CA GLU A 35 27.68 17.61 -14.13
C GLU A 35 27.62 16.19 -14.70
N GLU A 36 26.88 16.02 -15.80
CA GLU A 36 26.74 14.74 -16.51
C GLU A 36 26.86 14.95 -18.02
N ILE A 37 27.46 14.00 -18.70
CA ILE A 37 27.64 14.02 -20.15
C ILE A 37 26.53 13.21 -20.80
N VAL A 38 25.68 13.86 -21.59
CA VAL A 38 24.59 13.22 -22.33
C VAL A 38 25.05 12.92 -23.74
N GLN A 39 25.05 11.64 -24.14
CA GLN A 39 25.33 11.21 -25.49
C GLN A 39 24.04 11.28 -26.34
N LYS A 40 24.21 11.43 -27.66
CA LYS A 40 23.09 11.52 -28.58
C LYS A 40 22.41 10.15 -28.73
N GLU A 41 21.08 10.12 -28.70
CA GLU A 41 20.26 8.90 -28.84
C GLU A 41 20.80 7.95 -29.94
N GLU A 42 21.15 6.72 -29.58
CA GLU A 42 21.34 5.62 -30.52
C GLU A 42 19.98 5.15 -31.06
N LYS A 43 20.03 4.55 -32.26
CA LYS A 43 18.82 4.03 -32.92
C LYS A 43 18.12 3.00 -32.05
N ARG A 44 16.77 3.01 -32.06
CA ARG A 44 15.91 2.08 -31.36
C ARG A 44 16.42 0.63 -31.42
N VAL A 45 16.52 -0.02 -30.27
CA VAL A 45 17.06 -1.39 -30.12
C VAL A 45 15.95 -2.43 -30.28
N TRP A 46 14.67 -2.09 -30.01
CA TRP A 46 13.54 -3.01 -30.17
C TRP A 46 12.76 -2.75 -31.47
N LYS A 47 12.36 -3.82 -32.16
CA LYS A 47 11.48 -3.73 -33.32
C LYS A 47 10.05 -3.52 -32.86
N GLN A 48 9.36 -2.53 -33.47
CA GLN A 48 7.92 -2.49 -33.38
C GLN A 48 7.35 -3.78 -33.97
N SER A 49 6.34 -4.37 -33.33
CA SER A 49 5.67 -5.55 -33.88
C SER A 49 5.29 -5.27 -35.33
N THR A 50 5.66 -6.18 -36.22
CA THR A 50 5.55 -6.04 -37.70
C THR A 50 4.12 -5.84 -38.22
N THR A 51 3.12 -5.92 -37.35
CA THR A 51 1.70 -5.67 -37.64
C THR A 51 1.25 -4.24 -37.36
N ALA A 52 2.04 -3.42 -36.67
CA ALA A 52 1.76 -2.01 -36.52
C ALA A 52 2.40 -1.25 -37.70
N LYS A 53 1.66 -1.06 -38.79
CA LYS A 53 1.90 0.08 -39.72
C LYS A 53 2.18 1.29 -38.84
N GLN A 54 3.22 2.08 -39.17
CA GLN A 54 3.41 3.41 -38.56
C GLN A 54 2.07 4.13 -38.58
N VAL A 55 1.32 4.03 -37.49
CA VAL A 55 0.12 4.84 -37.28
C VAL A 55 0.67 6.21 -36.97
N ILE A 56 0.75 7.05 -38.03
CA ILE A 56 0.85 8.48 -37.80
C ILE A 56 -0.38 8.79 -36.99
N ASN A 57 -0.18 9.05 -35.69
CA ASN A 57 -1.25 9.37 -34.75
C ASN A 57 -1.94 10.65 -35.25
N LYS A 58 -2.99 10.51 -36.05
CA LYS A 58 -3.84 11.62 -36.45
C LYS A 58 -4.75 11.95 -35.26
N PRO A 59 -4.97 13.26 -35.01
CA PRO A 59 -5.96 13.66 -34.01
C PRO A 59 -7.33 13.04 -34.33
N LEU A 60 -7.93 12.35 -33.37
CA LEU A 60 -9.27 11.79 -33.46
C LEU A 60 -10.21 12.56 -32.53
N LYS A 61 -11.45 12.71 -32.92
CA LYS A 61 -12.50 13.22 -32.04
C LYS A 61 -12.76 12.15 -30.97
N ILE A 62 -13.04 12.57 -29.73
CA ILE A 62 -13.36 11.66 -28.62
C ILE A 62 -14.49 10.69 -28.98
N ALA A 63 -15.50 11.17 -29.72
CA ALA A 63 -16.63 10.36 -30.19
C ALA A 63 -16.25 9.24 -31.19
N ASP A 64 -15.11 9.39 -31.91
CA ASP A 64 -14.63 8.43 -32.89
C ASP A 64 -13.67 7.39 -32.30
N ILE A 65 -13.32 7.56 -31.00
CA ILE A 65 -12.48 6.61 -30.29
C ILE A 65 -13.33 5.43 -29.82
N GLN A 66 -13.11 4.26 -30.40
CA GLN A 66 -13.74 3.06 -29.92
C GLN A 66 -13.11 2.66 -28.59
N LEU A 67 -13.93 2.62 -27.53
CA LEU A 67 -13.54 2.05 -26.24
C LEU A 67 -13.47 0.54 -26.40
N ASN A 68 -12.30 0.01 -26.69
CA ASN A 68 -12.07 -1.40 -26.45
C ASN A 68 -11.96 -1.59 -24.92
N PRO A 69 -12.65 -2.57 -24.32
CA PRO A 69 -12.45 -2.88 -22.92
C PRO A 69 -10.95 -3.07 -22.69
N GLU A 70 -10.39 -2.39 -21.68
CA GLU A 70 -8.96 -2.52 -21.36
C GLU A 70 -8.63 -4.00 -21.13
N GLU A 71 -7.86 -4.58 -22.06
CA GLU A 71 -7.39 -5.95 -21.90
C GLU A 71 -6.40 -5.97 -20.73
N ARG A 72 -6.80 -6.64 -19.66
CA ARG A 72 -5.98 -6.81 -18.47
C ARG A 72 -5.38 -8.21 -18.42
N VAL A 73 -4.14 -8.30 -18.02
CA VAL A 73 -3.48 -9.56 -17.70
C VAL A 73 -3.74 -9.87 -16.23
N VAL A 74 -4.51 -10.92 -15.98
CA VAL A 74 -4.80 -11.41 -14.61
C VAL A 74 -3.52 -12.02 -14.04
N THR A 75 -3.13 -11.57 -12.84
CA THR A 75 -1.88 -12.01 -12.21
C THR A 75 -1.99 -13.34 -11.49
N ASN A 76 -3.21 -13.88 -11.36
CA ASN A 76 -3.53 -15.03 -10.50
C ASN A 76 -3.14 -14.79 -9.03
N ASN A 77 -3.12 -13.53 -8.63
CA ASN A 77 -2.99 -13.06 -7.27
C ASN A 77 -4.13 -12.06 -7.01
N ASN A 78 -5.16 -12.50 -6.28
CA ASN A 78 -6.40 -11.74 -6.13
C ASN A 78 -6.20 -10.42 -5.40
N GLU A 79 -5.33 -10.40 -4.39
CA GLU A 79 -5.06 -9.19 -3.62
C GLU A 79 -4.32 -8.15 -4.50
N LEU A 80 -3.36 -8.58 -5.35
CA LEU A 80 -2.70 -7.69 -6.30
C LEU A 80 -3.68 -7.23 -7.40
N ASP A 81 -4.46 -8.12 -7.96
CA ASP A 81 -5.44 -7.79 -9.00
C ASP A 81 -6.48 -6.79 -8.48
N THR A 82 -6.93 -6.94 -7.22
CA THR A 82 -7.82 -5.99 -6.55
C THR A 82 -7.20 -4.59 -6.48
N VAL A 83 -5.96 -4.48 -6.01
CA VAL A 83 -5.25 -3.20 -5.87
C VAL A 83 -4.97 -2.56 -7.24
N LEU A 84 -4.77 -3.36 -8.28
CA LEU A 84 -4.58 -2.90 -9.66
C LEU A 84 -5.90 -2.52 -10.34
N GLY A 85 -7.05 -2.91 -9.78
CA GLY A 85 -8.38 -2.69 -10.36
C GLY A 85 -8.75 -3.75 -11.40
N GLY A 86 -8.27 -5.01 -11.23
CA GLY A 86 -8.60 -6.18 -12.05
C GLY A 86 -7.46 -6.75 -12.88
N GLY A 87 -6.20 -6.40 -12.58
CA GLY A 87 -5.01 -6.93 -13.25
C GLY A 87 -4.15 -5.88 -13.96
N LEU A 88 -3.09 -6.34 -14.63
CA LEU A 88 -2.12 -5.49 -15.34
C LEU A 88 -2.72 -4.97 -16.65
N VAL A 89 -2.75 -3.66 -16.84
CA VAL A 89 -3.17 -3.05 -18.11
C VAL A 89 -2.03 -3.15 -19.14
N LYS A 90 -2.35 -3.52 -20.37
CA LYS A 90 -1.37 -3.60 -21.45
C LYS A 90 -0.66 -2.25 -21.66
N GLY A 91 0.66 -2.29 -21.77
CA GLY A 91 1.48 -1.09 -21.93
C GLY A 91 1.58 -0.19 -20.69
N SER A 92 1.10 -0.65 -19.53
CA SER A 92 1.27 0.09 -18.26
C SER A 92 2.63 -0.16 -17.63
N VAL A 93 3.08 0.80 -16.85
CA VAL A 93 4.28 0.68 -16.00
C VAL A 93 3.87 0.83 -14.55
N ILE A 94 4.13 -0.21 -13.77
CA ILE A 94 3.80 -0.32 -12.36
C ILE A 94 5.08 -0.29 -11.53
N LEU A 95 5.17 0.62 -10.58
CA LEU A 95 6.26 0.70 -9.62
C LEU A 95 5.83 0.12 -8.28
N LEU A 96 6.53 -0.90 -7.80
CA LEU A 96 6.36 -1.47 -6.47
C LEU A 96 7.47 -0.96 -5.55
N GLY A 97 7.13 -0.05 -4.65
CA GLY A 97 8.00 0.50 -3.61
C GLY A 97 7.83 -0.22 -2.27
N GLY A 98 8.82 -0.08 -1.39
CA GLY A 98 8.77 -0.63 -0.03
C GLY A 98 10.16 -0.78 0.58
N GLU A 99 10.25 -0.97 1.89
CA GLU A 99 11.51 -1.17 2.60
C GLU A 99 12.30 -2.38 2.08
N PRO A 100 13.63 -2.37 2.17
CA PRO A 100 14.45 -3.56 1.90
C PRO A 100 14.02 -4.72 2.81
N GLY A 101 13.87 -5.92 2.21
CA GLY A 101 13.48 -7.13 2.94
C GLY A 101 11.97 -7.27 3.25
N ILE A 102 11.11 -6.33 2.82
CA ILE A 102 9.65 -6.40 3.06
C ILE A 102 8.96 -7.52 2.27
N GLY A 103 9.55 -8.00 1.16
CA GLY A 103 9.00 -9.08 0.34
C GLY A 103 8.66 -8.69 -1.11
N LYS A 104 9.08 -7.53 -1.61
CA LYS A 104 8.80 -7.06 -3.00
C LYS A 104 9.20 -8.07 -4.06
N SER A 105 10.48 -8.50 -4.04
CA SER A 105 11.01 -9.48 -4.99
C SER A 105 10.33 -10.85 -4.85
N THR A 106 9.90 -11.23 -3.64
CA THR A 106 9.12 -12.45 -3.40
C THR A 106 7.76 -12.35 -4.06
N LEU A 107 7.03 -11.22 -3.86
CA LEU A 107 5.72 -11.01 -4.47
C LEU A 107 5.80 -11.06 -6.00
N LEU A 108 6.72 -10.29 -6.61
CA LEU A 108 6.81 -10.24 -8.07
C LEU A 108 7.33 -11.53 -8.68
N LEU A 109 8.20 -12.29 -7.99
CA LEU A 109 8.60 -13.61 -8.46
C LEU A 109 7.43 -14.61 -8.38
N GLN A 110 6.63 -14.61 -7.30
CA GLN A 110 5.41 -15.42 -7.22
C GLN A 110 4.43 -15.09 -8.35
N VAL A 111 4.21 -13.80 -8.59
CA VAL A 111 3.36 -13.33 -9.70
C VAL A 111 3.92 -13.80 -11.04
N ALA A 112 5.20 -13.61 -11.31
CA ALA A 112 5.86 -14.05 -12.54
C ALA A 112 5.75 -15.56 -12.77
N LEU A 113 5.78 -16.37 -11.70
CA LEU A 113 5.65 -17.81 -11.75
C LEU A 113 4.19 -18.30 -11.86
N ASN A 114 3.19 -17.45 -11.55
CA ASN A 114 1.77 -17.81 -11.56
C ASN A 114 1.01 -17.26 -12.78
N ILE A 115 1.51 -16.23 -13.44
CA ILE A 115 0.93 -15.68 -14.68
C ILE A 115 1.07 -16.70 -15.81
N ARG A 116 0.03 -16.84 -16.65
CA ARG A 116 0.05 -17.76 -17.81
C ARG A 116 0.88 -17.23 -18.98
N GLN A 117 1.02 -15.94 -19.10
CA GLN A 117 1.76 -15.23 -20.12
C GLN A 117 3.25 -15.51 -20.00
N LYS A 118 3.97 -15.29 -21.12
CA LYS A 118 5.44 -15.36 -21.12
C LYS A 118 6.02 -14.17 -20.38
N VAL A 119 6.71 -14.44 -19.28
CA VAL A 119 7.35 -13.42 -18.44
C VAL A 119 8.86 -13.42 -18.64
N LEU A 120 9.45 -12.25 -18.81
CA LEU A 120 10.88 -12.05 -18.64
C LEU A 120 11.12 -11.36 -17.29
N TYR A 121 11.77 -12.05 -16.36
CA TYR A 121 12.19 -11.54 -15.07
C TYR A 121 13.67 -11.17 -15.14
N VAL A 122 13.96 -9.86 -15.10
CA VAL A 122 15.30 -9.30 -15.13
C VAL A 122 15.73 -8.97 -13.71
N SER A 123 16.86 -9.53 -13.27
CA SER A 123 17.45 -9.24 -11.96
C SER A 123 18.83 -8.61 -12.13
N GLY A 124 19.02 -7.46 -11.45
CA GLY A 124 20.33 -6.83 -11.31
C GLY A 124 20.97 -7.02 -9.94
N GLU A 125 20.28 -7.70 -9.01
CA GLU A 125 20.74 -7.88 -7.62
C GLU A 125 21.11 -9.32 -7.31
N GLU A 126 20.38 -10.29 -7.86
CA GLU A 126 20.53 -11.71 -7.55
C GLU A 126 21.01 -12.52 -8.74
N SER A 127 21.82 -13.55 -8.46
CA SER A 127 22.23 -14.52 -9.46
C SER A 127 21.07 -15.46 -9.82
N GLN A 128 21.17 -16.10 -11.00
CA GLN A 128 20.19 -17.11 -11.45
C GLN A 128 19.99 -18.23 -10.42
N SER A 129 21.07 -18.67 -9.76
CA SER A 129 21.01 -19.72 -8.72
C SER A 129 20.22 -19.27 -7.49
N GLN A 130 20.38 -18.00 -7.04
CA GLN A 130 19.64 -17.45 -5.92
C GLN A 130 18.15 -17.32 -6.23
N ILE A 131 17.82 -16.84 -7.44
CA ILE A 131 16.42 -16.76 -7.90
C ILE A 131 15.82 -18.18 -8.01
N LYS A 132 16.57 -19.15 -8.52
CA LYS A 132 16.12 -20.55 -8.61
C LYS A 132 15.80 -21.13 -7.23
N MET A 133 16.71 -20.96 -6.23
CA MET A 133 16.47 -21.40 -4.86
C MET A 133 15.22 -20.75 -4.25
N ARG A 134 14.98 -19.46 -4.56
CA ARG A 134 13.78 -18.76 -4.11
C ARG A 134 12.53 -19.33 -4.81
N ALA A 135 12.57 -19.53 -6.11
CA ALA A 135 11.46 -20.11 -6.89
C ALA A 135 11.07 -21.51 -6.39
N GLU A 136 12.03 -22.35 -6.02
CA GLU A 136 11.78 -23.67 -5.44
C GLU A 136 11.02 -23.61 -4.11
N ARG A 137 11.34 -22.63 -3.24
CA ARG A 137 10.60 -22.42 -1.99
C ARG A 137 9.15 -21.97 -2.21
N LEU A 138 8.89 -21.27 -3.31
CA LEU A 138 7.57 -20.75 -3.66
C LEU A 138 6.63 -21.81 -4.25
N GLU A 139 7.10 -23.05 -4.46
CA GLU A 139 6.35 -24.21 -5.00
C GLU A 139 5.61 -23.93 -6.32
N ALA A 140 5.88 -22.79 -6.95
CA ALA A 140 5.23 -22.37 -8.19
C ALA A 140 5.93 -23.00 -9.41
N LYS A 141 5.13 -23.49 -10.37
CA LYS A 141 5.62 -24.22 -11.55
C LYS A 141 5.14 -23.50 -12.82
N ASN A 142 5.82 -22.42 -13.23
CA ASN A 142 5.58 -21.85 -14.55
C ASN A 142 6.80 -22.04 -15.46
N SER A 143 6.63 -22.78 -16.55
CA SER A 143 7.65 -22.96 -17.59
C SER A 143 7.82 -21.70 -18.46
N ASN A 144 6.91 -20.73 -18.39
CA ASN A 144 6.91 -19.53 -19.24
C ASN A 144 7.64 -18.34 -18.60
N CYS A 145 8.19 -18.48 -17.38
CA CYS A 145 9.00 -17.44 -16.73
C CYS A 145 10.48 -17.66 -17.06
N LEU A 146 11.07 -16.72 -17.78
CA LEU A 146 12.47 -16.68 -18.15
C LEU A 146 13.23 -15.71 -17.27
N ILE A 147 14.41 -16.11 -16.78
CA ILE A 147 15.26 -15.31 -15.91
C ILE A 147 16.46 -14.76 -16.69
N LEU A 148 16.67 -13.45 -16.60
CA LEU A 148 17.83 -12.76 -17.15
C LEU A 148 18.54 -12.00 -16.02
N THR A 149 19.84 -12.27 -15.84
CA THR A 149 20.68 -11.51 -14.91
C THR A 149 21.51 -10.50 -15.71
N GLU A 150 21.00 -9.29 -15.84
CA GLU A 150 21.59 -8.22 -16.64
C GLU A 150 21.19 -6.84 -16.06
N THR A 151 22.09 -5.88 -16.17
CA THR A 151 21.87 -4.51 -15.68
C THR A 151 21.93 -3.45 -16.80
N ASN A 152 22.49 -3.79 -17.96
CA ASN A 152 22.58 -2.89 -19.10
C ASN A 152 21.29 -2.93 -19.93
N THR A 153 20.59 -1.80 -20.08
CA THR A 153 19.31 -1.74 -20.78
C THR A 153 19.39 -2.14 -22.26
N GLN A 154 20.51 -1.86 -22.94
CA GLN A 154 20.67 -2.24 -24.33
C GLN A 154 20.74 -3.77 -24.52
N GLN A 155 21.38 -4.49 -23.58
CA GLN A 155 21.42 -5.96 -23.60
C GLN A 155 20.05 -6.56 -23.22
N ILE A 156 19.36 -5.93 -22.24
CA ILE A 156 18.00 -6.32 -21.88
C ILE A 156 17.06 -6.19 -23.08
N PHE A 157 17.10 -5.08 -23.83
CA PHE A 157 16.25 -4.90 -25.01
C PHE A 157 16.58 -5.87 -26.14
N LYS A 158 17.82 -6.24 -26.32
CA LYS A 158 18.18 -7.33 -27.26
C LYS A 158 17.52 -8.65 -26.88
N SER A 159 17.60 -9.02 -25.62
CA SER A 159 16.94 -10.24 -25.12
C SER A 159 15.42 -10.16 -25.26
N ILE A 160 14.82 -8.99 -25.05
CA ILE A 160 13.40 -8.76 -25.26
C ILE A 160 13.00 -8.97 -26.74
N GLU A 161 13.81 -8.51 -27.70
CA GLU A 161 13.54 -8.73 -29.13
C GLU A 161 13.52 -10.24 -29.49
N GLU A 162 14.41 -11.02 -28.89
CA GLU A 162 14.51 -12.46 -29.14
C GLU A 162 13.39 -13.25 -28.46
N ILE A 163 13.07 -12.88 -27.21
CA ILE A 163 12.13 -13.59 -26.34
C ILE A 163 10.68 -13.20 -26.65
N ALA A 164 10.42 -11.93 -26.98
CA ALA A 164 9.10 -11.31 -27.14
C ALA A 164 8.19 -11.61 -25.91
N PRO A 165 8.54 -11.13 -24.70
CA PRO A 165 7.77 -11.39 -23.51
C PRO A 165 6.45 -10.61 -23.53
N GLU A 166 5.42 -11.17 -22.91
CA GLU A 166 4.12 -10.52 -22.74
C GLU A 166 4.03 -9.72 -21.42
N VAL A 167 4.94 -9.98 -20.49
CA VAL A 167 5.10 -9.22 -19.22
C VAL A 167 6.60 -9.10 -18.92
N LEU A 168 7.03 -7.93 -18.49
CA LEU A 168 8.42 -7.67 -18.09
C LEU A 168 8.47 -7.31 -16.60
N VAL A 169 9.36 -7.95 -15.85
CA VAL A 169 9.65 -7.64 -14.43
C VAL A 169 11.09 -7.19 -14.30
N ILE A 170 11.35 -6.10 -13.60
CA ILE A 170 12.68 -5.54 -13.32
C ILE A 170 12.93 -5.49 -11.82
N ASP A 171 13.93 -6.20 -11.34
CA ASP A 171 14.34 -6.29 -9.93
C ASP A 171 15.85 -5.97 -9.77
N SER A 172 16.24 -4.73 -9.51
CA SER A 172 15.48 -3.51 -9.31
C SER A 172 15.85 -2.41 -10.32
N ILE A 173 15.04 -1.36 -10.41
CA ILE A 173 15.32 -0.21 -11.29
C ILE A 173 16.62 0.51 -10.90
N GLN A 174 17.04 0.42 -9.62
CA GLN A 174 18.25 1.07 -9.12
C GLN A 174 19.54 0.42 -9.64
N THR A 175 19.50 -0.83 -10.04
CA THR A 175 20.67 -1.55 -10.55
C THR A 175 20.89 -1.35 -12.04
N LEU A 176 19.85 -0.89 -12.76
CA LEU A 176 19.95 -0.70 -14.20
C LEU A 176 20.82 0.50 -14.56
N HIS A 177 21.45 0.39 -15.72
CA HIS A 177 22.18 1.50 -16.35
C HIS A 177 22.01 1.47 -17.86
N THR A 178 22.10 2.65 -18.47
CA THR A 178 22.12 2.83 -19.92
C THR A 178 23.41 3.47 -20.35
N ASN A 179 23.90 3.11 -21.53
CA ASN A 179 25.08 3.73 -22.12
C ASN A 179 24.80 5.13 -22.70
N ASN A 180 23.52 5.57 -22.71
CA ASN A 180 23.12 6.87 -23.27
C ASN A 180 23.60 8.04 -22.43
N ILE A 181 23.93 7.82 -21.15
CA ILE A 181 24.45 8.83 -20.23
C ILE A 181 25.67 8.30 -19.47
N GLU A 182 26.66 9.14 -19.30
CA GLU A 182 27.85 8.86 -18.48
C GLU A 182 27.60 9.24 -17.03
N ALA A 183 26.89 8.36 -16.31
CA ALA A 183 26.62 8.52 -14.89
C ALA A 183 26.74 7.15 -14.19
N SER A 184 27.08 7.15 -12.91
CA SER A 184 27.21 5.90 -12.15
C SER A 184 25.90 5.14 -12.07
N PRO A 185 25.87 3.80 -12.16
CA PRO A 185 24.70 2.99 -11.87
C PRO A 185 24.09 3.38 -10.51
N GLY A 186 22.77 3.43 -10.42
CA GLY A 186 22.06 3.84 -9.21
C GLY A 186 21.96 5.37 -9.00
N SER A 187 22.63 6.18 -9.83
CA SER A 187 22.41 7.63 -9.83
C SER A 187 21.00 7.97 -10.30
N ILE A 188 20.49 9.12 -9.84
CA ILE A 188 19.13 9.57 -10.18
C ILE A 188 18.94 9.74 -11.70
N SER A 189 19.97 10.19 -12.40
CA SER A 189 19.94 10.33 -13.85
C SER A 189 19.83 8.98 -14.55
N GLN A 190 20.62 7.98 -14.10
CA GLN A 190 20.51 6.61 -14.63
C GLN A 190 19.12 6.04 -14.38
N ILE A 191 18.61 6.12 -13.16
CA ILE A 191 17.27 5.65 -12.80
C ILE A 191 16.20 6.31 -13.66
N ARG A 192 16.29 7.63 -13.86
CA ARG A 192 15.35 8.38 -14.70
C ARG A 192 15.39 7.97 -16.16
N GLU A 193 16.60 7.84 -16.72
CA GLU A 193 16.78 7.51 -18.15
C GLU A 193 16.36 6.07 -18.42
N THR A 194 16.79 5.10 -17.61
CA THR A 194 16.38 3.69 -17.74
C THR A 194 14.87 3.52 -17.56
N ALA A 195 14.25 4.25 -16.64
CA ALA A 195 12.79 4.26 -16.51
C ALA A 195 12.11 4.85 -17.75
N ALA A 196 12.64 5.93 -18.33
CA ALA A 196 12.10 6.52 -19.56
C ALA A 196 12.18 5.55 -20.75
N GLU A 197 13.28 4.81 -20.89
CA GLU A 197 13.43 3.76 -21.90
C GLU A 197 12.38 2.65 -21.71
N LEU A 198 12.19 2.16 -20.48
CA LEU A 198 11.22 1.10 -20.16
C LEU A 198 9.77 1.57 -20.36
N ILE A 199 9.44 2.82 -20.01
CA ILE A 199 8.12 3.40 -20.25
C ILE A 199 7.84 3.49 -21.75
N LYS A 200 8.82 3.95 -22.52
CA LYS A 200 8.70 4.03 -23.98
C LYS A 200 8.48 2.64 -24.58
N PHE A 201 9.28 1.64 -24.15
CA PHE A 201 9.12 0.25 -24.55
C PHE A 201 7.69 -0.24 -24.25
N ALA A 202 7.21 -0.07 -23.00
CA ALA A 202 5.88 -0.52 -22.59
C ALA A 202 4.78 0.06 -23.50
N LYS A 203 4.82 1.38 -23.76
CA LYS A 203 3.82 2.07 -24.58
C LYS A 203 3.87 1.68 -26.05
N GLU A 204 5.06 1.44 -26.61
CA GLU A 204 5.21 1.10 -28.04
C GLU A 204 4.87 -0.38 -28.32
N THR A 205 5.10 -1.28 -27.35
CA THR A 205 4.87 -2.74 -27.53
C THR A 205 3.60 -3.25 -26.89
N ALA A 206 2.88 -2.39 -26.12
CA ALA A 206 1.74 -2.77 -25.30
C ALA A 206 2.08 -3.85 -24.24
N THR A 207 3.35 -3.98 -23.83
CA THR A 207 3.81 -4.93 -22.83
C THR A 207 3.78 -4.27 -21.44
N PRO A 208 3.06 -4.81 -20.44
CA PRO A 208 3.11 -4.30 -19.08
C PRO A 208 4.48 -4.54 -18.43
N VAL A 209 4.95 -3.53 -17.68
CA VAL A 209 6.25 -3.55 -17.00
C VAL A 209 6.06 -3.35 -15.51
N LEU A 210 6.59 -4.29 -14.71
CA LEU A 210 6.62 -4.24 -13.26
C LEU A 210 8.04 -3.87 -12.80
N LEU A 211 8.17 -2.75 -12.09
CA LEU A 211 9.44 -2.24 -11.58
C LEU A 211 9.50 -2.37 -10.07
N ILE A 212 10.56 -2.93 -9.53
CA ILE A 212 10.85 -2.87 -8.10
C ILE A 212 11.68 -1.63 -7.81
N GLY A 213 11.27 -0.87 -6.78
CA GLY A 213 12.00 0.27 -6.23
C GLY A 213 12.21 0.13 -4.72
N HIS A 214 13.34 0.62 -4.20
CA HIS A 214 13.58 0.68 -2.76
C HIS A 214 13.17 2.05 -2.21
N ILE A 215 12.72 2.08 -0.95
CA ILE A 215 12.34 3.30 -0.23
C ILE A 215 13.51 3.74 0.67
N ASN A 216 13.71 5.05 0.82
CA ASN A 216 14.61 5.64 1.81
C ASN A 216 14.03 5.49 3.23
N LYS A 217 14.88 5.70 4.26
CA LYS A 217 14.48 5.64 5.69
C LYS A 217 13.34 6.60 6.06
N ASP A 218 13.10 7.62 5.26
CA ASP A 218 12.00 8.59 5.44
C ASP A 218 10.67 8.13 4.82
N GLY A 219 10.56 6.86 4.38
CA GLY A 219 9.35 6.31 3.77
C GLY A 219 9.11 6.75 2.31
N HIS A 220 10.02 7.49 1.71
CA HIS A 220 9.97 7.87 0.30
C HIS A 220 10.75 6.87 -0.55
N ILE A 221 10.24 6.56 -1.76
CA ILE A 221 10.94 5.68 -2.70
C ILE A 221 12.35 6.24 -2.93
N ALA A 222 13.37 5.41 -2.66
CA ALA A 222 14.78 5.74 -2.88
C ALA A 222 15.05 5.84 -4.38
N GLY A 223 15.07 7.03 -4.85
CA GLY A 223 15.03 7.47 -6.22
C GLY A 223 14.04 8.63 -6.27
N PRO A 224 14.18 9.56 -7.20
CA PRO A 224 13.44 10.79 -7.13
C PRO A 224 11.92 10.50 -7.14
N LYS A 225 11.16 11.32 -6.43
CA LYS A 225 9.70 11.48 -6.61
C LYS A 225 9.29 11.54 -8.09
N ILE A 226 10.26 11.75 -8.95
CA ILE A 226 10.13 11.77 -10.40
C ILE A 226 9.64 10.43 -10.96
N LEU A 227 10.07 9.27 -10.41
CA LEU A 227 9.58 7.96 -10.85
C LEU A 227 8.08 7.80 -10.60
N GLU A 228 7.60 8.26 -9.44
CA GLU A 228 6.18 8.21 -9.09
C GLU A 228 5.33 9.00 -10.11
N HIS A 229 5.86 10.12 -10.61
CA HIS A 229 5.18 10.92 -11.63
C HIS A 229 5.26 10.30 -13.02
N MET A 230 6.33 9.58 -13.35
CA MET A 230 6.56 9.00 -14.67
C MET A 230 5.72 7.75 -14.92
N VAL A 231 5.54 6.88 -13.93
CA VAL A 231 4.82 5.61 -14.06
C VAL A 231 3.30 5.78 -13.99
N ASP A 232 2.56 4.77 -14.43
CA ASP A 232 1.08 4.79 -14.43
C ASP A 232 0.48 4.40 -13.09
N VAL A 233 1.11 3.43 -12.39
CA VAL A 233 0.69 2.91 -11.09
C VAL A 233 1.87 2.91 -10.13
N VAL A 234 1.64 3.35 -8.89
CA VAL A 234 2.60 3.27 -7.79
C VAL A 234 1.96 2.46 -6.67
N LEU A 235 2.55 1.34 -6.36
CA LEU A 235 2.18 0.47 -5.26
C LEU A 235 3.23 0.60 -4.15
N GLN A 236 2.79 0.67 -2.91
CA GLN A 236 3.64 0.67 -1.74
C GLN A 236 3.39 -0.58 -0.91
N PHE A 237 4.45 -1.31 -0.62
CA PHE A 237 4.42 -2.50 0.22
C PHE A 237 4.90 -2.12 1.61
N GLU A 238 4.00 -2.21 2.59
CA GLU A 238 4.19 -1.77 3.98
C GLU A 238 4.14 -2.96 4.92
N GLY A 239 4.71 -2.81 6.10
CA GLY A 239 4.65 -3.79 7.18
C GLY A 239 5.85 -3.65 8.11
N ASP A 240 5.67 -3.97 9.37
CA ASP A 240 6.76 -4.06 10.34
C ASP A 240 7.50 -5.40 10.15
N ARG A 241 8.84 -5.37 10.28
CA ARG A 241 9.69 -6.57 10.20
C ARG A 241 9.36 -7.61 11.27
N ASN A 242 8.76 -7.18 12.36
CA ASN A 242 8.36 -8.02 13.49
C ASN A 242 6.94 -8.61 13.33
N HIS A 243 6.16 -8.17 12.34
CA HIS A 243 4.82 -8.65 12.09
C HIS A 243 4.78 -9.57 10.86
N THR A 244 3.95 -10.61 10.94
CA THR A 244 3.77 -11.60 9.87
C THR A 244 3.06 -11.02 8.64
N TYR A 245 2.32 -9.91 8.83
CA TYR A 245 1.46 -9.35 7.78
C TYR A 245 2.11 -8.22 7.01
N ARG A 246 1.73 -8.11 5.74
CA ARG A 246 2.17 -7.08 4.80
C ARG A 246 0.95 -6.49 4.11
N ILE A 247 0.95 -5.18 3.93
CA ILE A 247 -0.12 -4.43 3.28
C ILE A 247 0.41 -3.84 1.99
N LEU A 248 -0.28 -4.08 0.88
CA LEU A 248 -0.03 -3.49 -0.41
C LEU A 248 -1.04 -2.38 -0.66
N ARG A 249 -0.57 -1.14 -0.75
CA ARG A 249 -1.39 0.06 -1.01
C ARG A 249 -1.13 0.62 -2.39
N SER A 250 -2.17 1.14 -3.03
CA SER A 250 -2.04 1.94 -4.22
C SER A 250 -1.89 3.42 -3.85
N GLN A 251 -0.72 4.01 -4.11
CA GLN A 251 -0.47 5.44 -3.94
C GLN A 251 -0.91 6.25 -5.17
N LYS A 252 -0.86 5.62 -6.33
CA LYS A 252 -1.30 6.18 -7.62
C LYS A 252 -1.78 5.05 -8.51
N ASN A 253 -2.94 5.24 -9.14
CA ASN A 253 -3.46 4.31 -10.13
C ASN A 253 -4.24 5.09 -11.21
N ARG A 254 -3.74 5.08 -12.46
CA ARG A 254 -4.44 5.74 -13.59
C ARG A 254 -5.58 4.90 -14.15
N PHE A 255 -5.66 3.63 -13.77
CA PHE A 255 -6.58 2.64 -14.34
C PHE A 255 -7.61 2.12 -13.34
N GLY A 256 -7.57 2.62 -12.10
CA GLY A 256 -8.44 2.14 -11.04
C GLY A 256 -8.42 3.05 -9.80
N SER A 257 -9.10 2.58 -8.76
CA SER A 257 -9.14 3.26 -7.46
C SER A 257 -7.78 3.17 -6.76
N THR A 258 -7.40 4.20 -6.01
CA THR A 258 -6.27 4.17 -5.07
C THR A 258 -6.71 3.78 -3.65
N SER A 259 -7.99 3.51 -3.46
CA SER A 259 -8.56 3.17 -2.15
C SER A 259 -8.56 1.68 -1.85
N GLU A 260 -8.10 0.84 -2.81
CA GLU A 260 -7.99 -0.60 -2.62
C GLU A 260 -6.67 -0.96 -1.96
N LEU A 261 -6.69 -2.01 -1.16
CA LEU A 261 -5.50 -2.58 -0.55
C LEU A 261 -5.49 -4.11 -0.64
N GLY A 262 -4.29 -4.66 -0.68
CA GLY A 262 -4.04 -6.10 -0.62
C GLY A 262 -3.36 -6.46 0.69
N ILE A 263 -3.73 -7.59 1.28
CA ILE A 263 -3.15 -8.06 2.53
C ILE A 263 -2.54 -9.43 2.33
N TYR A 264 -1.31 -9.57 2.82
CA TYR A 264 -0.52 -10.78 2.70
C TYR A 264 0.03 -11.20 4.04
N GLU A 265 0.21 -12.50 4.22
CA GLU A 265 0.99 -13.07 5.30
C GLU A 265 2.33 -13.59 4.77
N MET A 266 3.41 -13.24 5.45
CA MET A 266 4.75 -13.72 5.09
C MET A 266 4.98 -15.08 5.74
N LEU A 267 5.10 -16.11 4.91
CA LEU A 267 5.42 -17.48 5.31
C LEU A 267 6.82 -17.87 4.82
N SER A 268 7.35 -19.00 5.30
CA SER A 268 8.59 -19.59 4.78
C SER A 268 8.49 -19.98 3.30
N THR A 269 7.28 -20.31 2.83
CA THR A 269 6.94 -20.67 1.44
C THR A 269 6.58 -19.46 0.57
N GLY A 270 6.67 -18.23 1.08
CA GLY A 270 6.38 -17.00 0.35
C GLY A 270 5.24 -16.19 0.95
N LEU A 271 4.59 -15.38 0.12
CA LEU A 271 3.48 -14.53 0.51
C LEU A 271 2.15 -15.24 0.25
N ARG A 272 1.36 -15.40 1.30
CA ARG A 272 -0.02 -15.93 1.23
C ARG A 272 -1.00 -14.77 1.21
N GLU A 273 -1.93 -14.80 0.26
CA GLU A 273 -3.04 -13.85 0.16
C GLU A 273 -4.01 -14.02 1.33
N ILE A 274 -4.45 -12.91 1.92
CA ILE A 274 -5.42 -12.89 3.00
C ILE A 274 -6.74 -12.33 2.49
N SER A 275 -7.63 -13.22 2.12
CA SER A 275 -8.97 -12.85 1.61
C SER A 275 -9.87 -12.25 2.70
N ASN A 276 -9.68 -12.64 3.95
CA ASN A 276 -10.43 -12.12 5.10
C ASN A 276 -9.48 -11.61 6.20
N PRO A 277 -9.01 -10.35 6.11
CA PRO A 277 -8.11 -9.77 7.10
C PRO A 277 -8.68 -9.71 8.51
N SER A 278 -10.00 -9.59 8.65
CA SER A 278 -10.66 -9.49 9.94
C SER A 278 -10.46 -10.75 10.79
N GLU A 279 -10.34 -11.93 10.17
CA GLU A 279 -10.07 -13.19 10.92
C GLU A 279 -8.71 -13.20 11.62
N ILE A 280 -7.78 -12.39 11.15
CA ILE A 280 -6.42 -12.31 11.66
C ILE A 280 -6.28 -11.18 12.69
N LEU A 281 -7.05 -10.10 12.49
CA LEU A 281 -7.04 -8.90 13.31
C LEU A 281 -7.92 -9.02 14.55
N ILE A 282 -8.57 -10.18 14.73
CA ILE A 282 -9.43 -10.48 15.86
C ILE A 282 -8.90 -11.76 16.53
N SER A 283 -8.56 -11.66 17.79
CA SER A 283 -8.12 -12.81 18.58
C SER A 283 -9.30 -13.78 18.79
N LYS A 284 -9.09 -15.08 18.55
CA LYS A 284 -10.04 -16.10 18.97
C LYS A 284 -10.08 -16.12 20.50
N LYS A 285 -11.21 -15.79 21.10
CA LYS A 285 -11.35 -15.68 22.55
C LYS A 285 -11.96 -16.96 23.11
N ASP A 286 -11.24 -17.54 24.06
CA ASP A 286 -11.74 -18.63 24.91
C ASP A 286 -12.23 -18.13 26.30
N ALA A 287 -12.11 -16.83 26.58
CA ALA A 287 -12.46 -16.23 27.87
C ALA A 287 -12.99 -14.80 27.71
N ASP A 288 -13.85 -14.40 28.65
CA ASP A 288 -14.35 -13.04 28.80
C ASP A 288 -13.28 -12.14 29.41
N LEU A 289 -12.44 -11.54 28.55
CA LEU A 289 -11.38 -10.62 28.98
C LEU A 289 -11.88 -9.19 28.95
N SER A 290 -11.67 -8.46 30.07
CA SER A 290 -11.92 -7.02 30.12
C SER A 290 -10.89 -6.25 29.27
N GLY A 291 -11.22 -5.03 28.89
CA GLY A 291 -10.33 -4.15 28.14
C GLY A 291 -10.24 -4.43 26.65
N THR A 292 -11.15 -5.23 26.08
CA THR A 292 -11.15 -5.50 24.64
C THR A 292 -12.47 -5.11 23.99
N ALA A 293 -12.40 -4.52 22.79
CA ALA A 293 -13.57 -4.18 21.98
C ALA A 293 -13.28 -4.40 20.50
N ILE A 294 -14.32 -4.72 19.72
CA ILE A 294 -14.18 -4.91 18.27
C ILE A 294 -14.67 -3.66 17.55
N ALA A 295 -13.79 -3.04 16.78
CA ALA A 295 -14.10 -1.88 15.95
C ALA A 295 -14.28 -2.24 14.49
N SER A 296 -15.18 -1.56 13.79
CA SER A 296 -15.18 -1.54 12.33
C SER A 296 -14.47 -0.30 11.82
N THR A 297 -13.36 -0.51 11.12
CA THR A 297 -12.61 0.54 10.43
C THR A 297 -12.77 0.43 8.93
N LEU A 298 -12.39 1.48 8.19
CA LEU A 298 -12.25 1.46 6.74
C LEU A 298 -10.79 1.68 6.38
N GLU A 299 -10.27 0.75 5.60
CA GLU A 299 -9.01 0.94 4.89
C GLU A 299 -9.32 1.10 3.39
N GLY A 300 -9.19 2.36 2.92
CA GLY A 300 -9.70 2.73 1.61
C GLY A 300 -11.22 2.59 1.49
N ILE A 301 -11.69 1.63 0.72
CA ILE A 301 -13.13 1.30 0.62
C ILE A 301 -13.49 -0.01 1.32
N ARG A 302 -12.52 -0.79 1.76
CA ARG A 302 -12.72 -2.11 2.38
C ARG A 302 -13.00 -1.98 3.87
N PRO A 303 -14.16 -2.40 4.36
CA PRO A 303 -14.41 -2.46 5.79
C PRO A 303 -13.61 -3.62 6.40
N LEU A 304 -13.00 -3.34 7.55
CA LEU A 304 -12.23 -4.33 8.34
C LEU A 304 -12.74 -4.31 9.77
N MET A 305 -12.81 -5.50 10.38
CA MET A 305 -13.02 -5.62 11.82
C MET A 305 -11.68 -5.80 12.50
N ILE A 306 -11.42 -4.99 13.52
CA ILE A 306 -10.16 -4.97 14.27
C ILE A 306 -10.42 -5.04 15.76
N GLU A 307 -9.52 -5.66 16.50
CA GLU A 307 -9.56 -5.69 17.94
C GLU A 307 -8.80 -4.51 18.53
N VAL A 308 -9.45 -3.75 19.40
CA VAL A 308 -8.91 -2.67 20.20
C VAL A 308 -8.71 -3.20 21.62
N GLN A 309 -7.50 -3.12 22.15
CA GLN A 309 -7.14 -3.55 23.48
C GLN A 309 -6.72 -2.35 24.32
N ALA A 310 -7.28 -2.20 25.53
CA ALA A 310 -6.91 -1.17 26.47
C ALA A 310 -6.56 -1.78 27.83
N LEU A 311 -5.54 -1.24 28.47
CA LEU A 311 -5.21 -1.51 29.85
C LEU A 311 -5.21 -0.21 30.64
N VAL A 312 -6.04 -0.17 31.68
CA VAL A 312 -6.15 0.98 32.58
C VAL A 312 -5.74 0.53 33.98
N SER A 313 -4.70 1.16 34.53
CA SER A 313 -4.20 0.87 35.87
C SER A 313 -4.01 2.14 36.69
N THR A 314 -3.83 2.01 37.99
CA THR A 314 -3.48 3.15 38.86
C THR A 314 -2.03 3.56 38.59
N ALA A 315 -1.78 4.85 38.37
CA ALA A 315 -0.42 5.34 38.15
C ALA A 315 0.43 5.20 39.41
N VAL A 316 1.47 4.35 39.34
CA VAL A 316 2.34 4.03 40.49
C VAL A 316 3.42 5.09 40.67
N TYR A 317 3.85 5.76 39.59
CA TYR A 317 5.01 6.67 39.59
C TYR A 317 4.64 8.17 39.64
N GLY A 318 3.43 8.50 40.09
CA GLY A 318 2.99 9.87 40.29
C GLY A 318 2.58 10.64 39.02
N THR A 319 3.16 10.34 37.86
CA THR A 319 2.78 10.92 36.58
C THR A 319 2.13 9.85 35.70
N PRO A 320 0.85 10.02 35.31
CA PRO A 320 0.13 9.05 34.50
C PRO A 320 0.82 8.81 33.13
N GLN A 321 1.05 7.56 32.80
CA GLN A 321 1.62 7.16 31.51
C GLN A 321 0.50 6.90 30.51
N ARG A 322 0.73 7.33 29.27
CA ARG A 322 -0.19 7.10 28.16
C ARG A 322 0.60 6.66 26.93
N SER A 323 0.29 5.49 26.42
CA SER A 323 0.97 4.90 25.29
C SER A 323 -0.03 4.27 24.32
N THR A 324 0.29 4.34 23.04
CA THR A 324 -0.54 3.75 21.98
C THR A 324 0.32 3.00 20.97
N THR A 325 -0.20 1.88 20.49
CA THR A 325 0.29 1.19 19.30
C THR A 325 -0.85 1.12 18.28
N GLY A 326 -0.60 1.61 17.07
CA GLY A 326 -1.60 1.59 16.01
C GLY A 326 -2.71 2.65 16.10
N TYR A 327 -2.66 3.55 17.11
CA TYR A 327 -3.64 4.62 17.30
C TYR A 327 -2.95 5.93 17.69
N ASN A 328 -3.51 7.06 17.26
CA ASN A 328 -2.91 8.38 17.49
C ASN A 328 -2.96 8.79 18.97
N LEU A 329 -1.81 9.01 19.60
CA LEU A 329 -1.70 9.39 21.02
C LEU A 329 -2.41 10.71 21.36
N LYS A 330 -2.40 11.71 20.45
CA LYS A 330 -3.12 12.97 20.67
C LYS A 330 -4.62 12.72 20.71
N ARG A 331 -5.14 11.82 19.87
CA ARG A 331 -6.56 11.44 19.87
C ARG A 331 -6.93 10.66 21.13
N LEU A 332 -6.09 9.72 21.60
CA LEU A 332 -6.29 9.06 22.89
C LEU A 332 -6.43 10.08 24.03
N ASN A 333 -5.50 11.05 24.12
CA ASN A 333 -5.53 12.07 25.15
C ASN A 333 -6.83 12.92 25.11
N MET A 334 -7.32 13.21 23.90
CA MET A 334 -8.59 13.90 23.70
C MET A 334 -9.77 13.05 24.22
N ILE A 335 -9.84 11.77 23.89
CA ILE A 335 -10.88 10.86 24.35
C ILE A 335 -10.87 10.75 25.88
N LEU A 336 -9.71 10.60 26.51
CA LEU A 336 -9.58 10.56 27.97
C LEU A 336 -10.10 11.83 28.64
N ALA A 337 -9.80 13.00 28.07
CA ALA A 337 -10.31 14.28 28.57
C ALA A 337 -11.84 14.38 28.43
N VAL A 338 -12.41 13.87 27.36
CA VAL A 338 -13.86 13.79 27.14
C VAL A 338 -14.51 12.85 28.17
N LEU A 339 -13.98 11.66 28.37
CA LEU A 339 -14.45 10.68 29.35
C LEU A 339 -14.45 11.27 30.78
N GLU A 340 -13.40 11.98 31.15
CA GLU A 340 -13.26 12.60 32.45
C GLU A 340 -14.26 13.76 32.63
N LYS A 341 -14.29 14.71 31.68
CA LYS A 341 -15.06 15.94 31.82
C LYS A 341 -16.54 15.76 31.54
N ARG A 342 -16.94 14.87 30.62
CA ARG A 342 -18.32 14.70 30.16
C ARG A 342 -19.03 13.49 30.76
N ALA A 343 -18.33 12.39 30.89
CA ALA A 343 -18.89 11.14 31.39
C ALA A 343 -18.53 10.85 32.86
N GLY A 344 -17.73 11.70 33.52
CA GLY A 344 -17.44 11.64 34.96
C GLY A 344 -16.46 10.53 35.38
N PHE A 345 -15.77 9.87 34.45
CA PHE A 345 -14.77 8.83 34.75
C PHE A 345 -13.46 9.43 35.22
N LYS A 346 -12.96 8.99 36.40
CA LYS A 346 -11.71 9.49 36.99
C LYS A 346 -10.50 8.83 36.36
N LEU A 347 -10.07 9.27 35.17
CA LEU A 347 -8.95 8.72 34.42
C LEU A 347 -7.67 9.56 34.49
N GLY A 348 -7.74 10.78 35.05
CA GLY A 348 -6.61 11.71 35.12
C GLY A 348 -5.39 11.18 35.87
N ALA A 349 -5.60 10.32 36.90
CA ALA A 349 -4.56 9.69 37.71
C ALA A 349 -4.29 8.23 37.37
N LYS A 350 -4.69 7.78 36.18
CA LYS A 350 -4.51 6.39 35.73
C LYS A 350 -3.58 6.31 34.52
N ASP A 351 -2.78 5.26 34.50
CA ASP A 351 -2.03 4.82 33.33
C ASP A 351 -2.99 4.21 32.31
N VAL A 352 -2.81 4.54 31.04
CA VAL A 352 -3.64 4.03 29.95
C VAL A 352 -2.75 3.58 28.79
N PHE A 353 -2.81 2.31 28.50
CA PHE A 353 -2.13 1.69 27.37
C PHE A 353 -3.18 1.22 26.37
N LEU A 354 -2.99 1.56 25.09
CA LEU A 354 -3.89 1.18 24.02
C LEU A 354 -3.11 0.47 22.91
N ASN A 355 -3.63 -0.66 22.43
CA ASN A 355 -3.04 -1.43 21.35
C ASN A 355 -4.10 -1.82 20.32
N ILE A 356 -3.80 -1.59 19.06
CA ILE A 356 -4.57 -2.15 17.94
C ILE A 356 -3.92 -3.47 17.54
N THR A 357 -4.69 -4.54 17.54
CA THR A 357 -4.18 -5.88 17.21
C THR A 357 -3.64 -5.92 15.78
N GLY A 358 -2.55 -6.67 15.56
CA GLY A 358 -1.87 -6.78 14.26
C GLY A 358 -0.92 -5.63 13.94
N GLY A 359 -0.78 -4.62 14.83
CA GLY A 359 0.19 -3.52 14.69
C GLY A 359 -0.09 -2.58 13.51
N ILE A 360 -1.30 -2.59 12.97
CA ILE A 360 -1.72 -1.67 11.90
C ILE A 360 -2.01 -0.28 12.48
N ASN A 361 -1.61 0.77 11.76
CA ASN A 361 -2.00 2.13 12.10
C ASN A 361 -3.40 2.41 11.55
N VAL A 362 -4.31 2.89 12.42
CA VAL A 362 -5.69 3.21 12.06
C VAL A 362 -5.93 4.70 12.25
N ASP A 363 -6.22 5.38 11.15
CA ASP A 363 -6.53 6.83 11.14
C ASP A 363 -8.05 7.10 11.09
N ASP A 364 -8.87 6.05 10.88
CA ASP A 364 -10.33 6.18 10.81
C ASP A 364 -10.93 6.51 12.18
N PRO A 365 -11.58 7.68 12.35
CA PRO A 365 -12.20 8.05 13.61
C PRO A 365 -13.38 7.16 14.03
N ALA A 366 -13.88 6.32 13.14
CA ALA A 366 -14.96 5.38 13.44
C ALA A 366 -14.62 4.40 14.59
N ILE A 367 -13.34 4.19 14.89
CA ILE A 367 -12.93 3.29 15.97
C ILE A 367 -13.00 3.93 17.36
N ASP A 368 -13.24 5.24 17.48
CA ASP A 368 -13.24 5.95 18.77
C ASP A 368 -14.20 5.34 19.79
N LEU A 369 -15.40 4.95 19.36
CA LEU A 369 -16.37 4.35 20.27
C LEU A 369 -15.88 3.00 20.81
N ALA A 370 -15.16 2.22 20.01
CA ALA A 370 -14.53 0.98 20.47
C ALA A 370 -13.37 1.26 21.44
N VAL A 371 -12.57 2.31 21.18
CA VAL A 371 -11.53 2.77 22.10
C VAL A 371 -12.13 3.16 23.44
N VAL A 372 -13.21 3.95 23.44
CA VAL A 372 -13.98 4.29 24.66
C VAL A 372 -14.45 3.03 25.37
N ALA A 373 -15.10 2.11 24.65
CA ALA A 373 -15.63 0.87 25.20
C ALA A 373 -14.52 0.01 25.84
N ALA A 374 -13.37 -0.15 25.16
CA ALA A 374 -12.22 -0.91 25.69
C ALA A 374 -11.63 -0.26 26.96
N ILE A 375 -11.46 1.07 26.97
CA ILE A 375 -10.97 1.80 28.14
C ILE A 375 -11.92 1.63 29.34
N LEU A 376 -13.22 1.79 29.13
CA LEU A 376 -14.21 1.66 30.19
C LEU A 376 -14.34 0.22 30.69
N SER A 377 -14.29 -0.75 29.79
CA SER A 377 -14.23 -2.17 30.12
C SER A 377 -13.04 -2.51 31.02
N SER A 378 -11.83 -2.06 30.64
CA SER A 378 -10.63 -2.24 31.48
C SER A 378 -10.70 -1.48 32.81
N ASN A 379 -11.25 -0.26 32.81
CA ASN A 379 -11.36 0.55 34.02
C ASN A 379 -12.33 -0.03 35.07
N GLN A 380 -13.38 -0.70 34.62
CA GLN A 380 -14.39 -1.33 35.46
C GLN A 380 -14.14 -2.82 35.69
N ASP A 381 -13.16 -3.39 34.97
CA ASP A 381 -12.86 -4.81 34.92
C ASP A 381 -14.08 -5.68 34.54
N ILE A 382 -14.87 -5.20 33.56
CA ILE A 382 -16.06 -5.87 33.04
C ILE A 382 -15.84 -6.16 31.56
N ALA A 383 -15.95 -7.43 31.16
CA ALA A 383 -15.80 -7.85 29.77
C ALA A 383 -16.99 -7.35 28.90
N ILE A 384 -16.70 -6.95 27.67
CA ILE A 384 -17.70 -6.66 26.66
C ILE A 384 -18.07 -7.98 25.95
N ASN A 385 -19.37 -8.16 25.68
CA ASN A 385 -19.83 -9.32 24.94
C ASN A 385 -19.08 -9.44 23.60
N PRO A 386 -18.42 -10.58 23.31
CA PRO A 386 -17.60 -10.77 22.11
C PRO A 386 -18.36 -10.65 20.77
N ASN A 387 -19.70 -10.74 20.82
CA ASN A 387 -20.56 -10.60 19.64
C ASN A 387 -20.96 -9.12 19.37
N VAL A 388 -20.41 -8.16 20.12
CA VAL A 388 -20.66 -6.72 19.96
C VAL A 388 -19.51 -6.06 19.22
N CYS A 389 -19.83 -5.23 18.23
CA CYS A 389 -18.86 -4.41 17.53
C CYS A 389 -19.33 -2.96 17.39
N PHE A 390 -18.39 -2.08 17.10
CA PHE A 390 -18.58 -0.62 17.19
C PHE A 390 -18.11 0.10 15.92
N ALA A 391 -18.85 1.14 15.53
CA ALA A 391 -18.34 2.15 14.59
C ALA A 391 -19.02 3.51 14.84
N ALA A 392 -18.30 4.41 15.48
CA ALA A 392 -18.72 5.80 15.61
C ALA A 392 -17.53 6.70 16.02
N GLU A 393 -17.55 7.94 15.60
CA GLU A 393 -16.63 8.97 16.06
C GLU A 393 -17.13 9.58 17.38
N VAL A 394 -16.21 9.93 18.27
CA VAL A 394 -16.50 10.61 19.53
C VAL A 394 -16.08 12.08 19.45
N GLY A 395 -17.06 12.99 19.65
CA GLY A 395 -16.81 14.42 19.65
C GLY A 395 -16.44 14.97 21.02
N LEU A 396 -15.91 16.21 21.06
CA LEU A 396 -15.40 16.86 22.28
C LEU A 396 -16.48 17.18 23.32
N ALA A 397 -17.75 17.26 22.92
CA ALA A 397 -18.86 17.46 23.85
C ALA A 397 -19.43 16.12 24.38
N GLY A 398 -18.83 14.98 24.02
CA GLY A 398 -19.32 13.65 24.41
C GLY A 398 -20.40 13.11 23.48
N GLU A 399 -20.67 13.80 22.37
CA GLU A 399 -21.61 13.36 21.35
C GLU A 399 -21.01 12.22 20.50
N ILE A 400 -21.86 11.28 20.06
CA ILE A 400 -21.50 10.21 19.16
C ILE A 400 -21.88 10.62 17.73
N ARG A 401 -20.86 10.78 16.88
CA ARG A 401 -20.98 11.30 15.52
C ARG A 401 -21.16 10.19 14.50
N PRO A 402 -21.85 10.47 13.38
CA PRO A 402 -21.99 9.54 12.28
C PRO A 402 -20.65 9.30 11.58
N VAL A 403 -20.53 8.12 10.95
CA VAL A 403 -19.35 7.71 10.20
C VAL A 403 -19.70 7.39 8.75
N SER A 404 -18.70 7.46 7.87
CA SER A 404 -18.88 7.15 6.45
C SER A 404 -19.12 5.67 6.21
N LYS A 405 -19.84 5.36 5.11
CA LYS A 405 -20.08 3.98 4.60
C LYS A 405 -20.62 3.02 5.67
N ILE A 406 -21.54 3.49 6.50
CA ILE A 406 -22.08 2.70 7.62
C ILE A 406 -22.70 1.37 7.18
N ASP A 407 -23.44 1.35 6.06
CA ASP A 407 -24.08 0.13 5.56
C ASP A 407 -23.04 -0.95 5.21
N GLN A 408 -21.88 -0.55 4.62
CA GLN A 408 -20.81 -1.49 4.30
C GLN A 408 -20.15 -2.06 5.57
N ARG A 409 -19.97 -1.24 6.61
CA ARG A 409 -19.44 -1.67 7.91
C ARG A 409 -20.38 -2.66 8.61
N ILE A 410 -21.68 -2.40 8.56
CA ILE A 410 -22.70 -3.30 9.13
C ILE A 410 -22.72 -4.63 8.38
N LEU A 411 -22.69 -4.61 7.05
CA LEU A 411 -22.69 -5.82 6.22
C LEU A 411 -21.44 -6.68 6.49
N GLU A 412 -20.27 -6.06 6.66
CA GLU A 412 -19.07 -6.84 7.00
C GLU A 412 -19.15 -7.46 8.39
N ALA A 413 -19.65 -6.72 9.38
CA ALA A 413 -19.87 -7.24 10.73
C ALA A 413 -20.87 -8.41 10.73
N GLU A 414 -21.96 -8.29 9.98
CA GLU A 414 -22.96 -9.36 9.81
C GLU A 414 -22.37 -10.61 9.16
N LYS A 415 -21.61 -10.42 8.08
CA LYS A 415 -20.90 -11.51 7.36
C LYS A 415 -19.93 -12.27 8.27
N LEU A 416 -19.27 -11.59 9.21
CA LEU A 416 -18.36 -12.16 10.19
C LEU A 416 -19.07 -12.76 11.40
N GLY A 417 -20.40 -12.69 11.46
CA GLY A 417 -21.22 -13.36 12.46
C GLY A 417 -21.47 -12.57 13.74
N TYR A 418 -21.11 -11.28 13.80
CA TYR A 418 -21.47 -10.42 14.93
C TYR A 418 -22.98 -10.30 15.09
N LYS A 419 -23.46 -10.17 16.33
CA LYS A 419 -24.88 -10.15 16.66
C LYS A 419 -25.38 -8.75 16.97
N THR A 420 -24.50 -7.84 17.41
CA THR A 420 -24.85 -6.48 17.79
C THR A 420 -23.84 -5.48 17.23
N PHE A 421 -24.35 -4.39 16.66
CA PHE A 421 -23.54 -3.29 16.12
C PHE A 421 -23.96 -1.98 16.80
N VAL A 422 -23.03 -1.35 17.50
CA VAL A 422 -23.23 -0.08 18.21
C VAL A 422 -22.72 1.06 17.37
N THR A 423 -23.58 2.04 17.08
CA THR A 423 -23.23 3.16 16.20
C THR A 423 -24.02 4.42 16.51
N SER A 424 -23.67 5.53 15.84
CA SER A 424 -24.37 6.80 16.04
C SER A 424 -25.82 6.75 15.55
N LYS A 425 -26.76 7.30 16.35
CA LYS A 425 -28.15 7.49 15.93
C LYS A 425 -28.34 8.48 14.77
N TYR A 426 -27.30 9.25 14.44
CA TYR A 426 -27.30 10.21 13.33
C TYR A 426 -26.80 9.61 12.02
N ASN A 427 -26.42 8.34 12.00
CA ASN A 427 -26.09 7.64 10.75
C ASN A 427 -27.35 7.47 9.87
N LYS A 428 -27.18 7.74 8.58
CA LYS A 428 -28.21 7.43 7.57
C LYS A 428 -28.01 5.98 7.13
N ILE A 429 -28.76 5.07 7.72
CA ILE A 429 -28.72 3.62 7.39
C ILE A 429 -29.76 3.35 6.30
N SER A 430 -29.32 2.82 5.16
CA SER A 430 -30.14 2.69 3.95
C SER A 430 -31.10 1.49 3.98
N SER A 431 -30.85 0.47 4.80
CA SER A 431 -31.63 -0.76 4.85
C SER A 431 -32.13 -1.04 6.27
N ASN A 432 -33.43 -1.31 6.41
CA ASN A 432 -34.02 -1.77 7.66
C ASN A 432 -33.96 -3.30 7.85
N LYS A 433 -33.30 -4.03 6.95
CA LYS A 433 -33.22 -5.51 6.98
C LYS A 433 -31.75 -5.95 7.17
N HIS A 434 -31.21 -5.67 8.34
CA HIS A 434 -29.95 -6.26 8.77
C HIS A 434 -30.25 -7.46 9.67
N GLY A 435 -29.51 -8.54 9.51
CA GLY A 435 -29.58 -9.71 10.41
C GLY A 435 -28.90 -9.47 11.76
N ILE A 436 -28.27 -8.30 11.94
CA ILE A 436 -27.58 -7.86 13.14
C ILE A 436 -28.41 -6.83 13.92
N LYS A 437 -28.43 -6.91 15.25
CA LYS A 437 -29.10 -5.94 16.12
C LYS A 437 -28.33 -4.61 16.13
N LEU A 438 -29.00 -3.51 15.79
CA LEU A 438 -28.40 -2.17 15.84
C LEU A 438 -28.73 -1.50 17.18
N ILE A 439 -27.70 -0.98 17.87
CA ILE A 439 -27.82 -0.11 19.02
C ILE A 439 -27.39 1.30 18.59
N LEU A 440 -28.37 2.21 18.57
CA LEU A 440 -28.17 3.57 18.10
C LEU A 440 -28.01 4.52 19.30
N VAL A 441 -26.82 5.14 19.44
CA VAL A 441 -26.47 5.98 20.57
C VAL A 441 -26.11 7.41 20.11
N GLY A 442 -26.43 8.39 20.94
CA GLY A 442 -26.16 9.80 20.67
C GLY A 442 -25.11 10.42 21.60
N LYS A 443 -24.88 9.79 22.77
CA LYS A 443 -23.90 10.22 23.77
C LYS A 443 -23.14 9.03 24.35
N ILE A 444 -22.00 9.32 24.96
CA ILE A 444 -21.14 8.31 25.60
C ILE A 444 -21.88 7.55 26.71
N GLU A 445 -22.69 8.28 27.52
CA GLU A 445 -23.43 7.69 28.63
C GLU A 445 -24.47 6.66 28.13
N GLU A 446 -25.14 6.93 27.00
CA GLU A 446 -26.07 5.97 26.37
C GLU A 446 -25.33 4.68 25.91
N ALA A 447 -24.11 4.86 25.34
CA ALA A 447 -23.29 3.72 24.96
C ALA A 447 -22.86 2.89 26.18
N PHE A 448 -22.39 3.56 27.25
CA PHE A 448 -22.00 2.91 28.48
C PHE A 448 -23.16 2.10 29.10
N ALA A 449 -24.33 2.71 29.24
CA ALA A 449 -25.51 2.04 29.77
C ALA A 449 -25.93 0.81 28.95
N SER A 450 -25.78 0.89 27.62
CA SER A 450 -26.12 -0.24 26.74
C SER A 450 -25.17 -1.43 26.81
N LEU A 451 -23.94 -1.23 27.33
CA LEU A 451 -22.88 -2.23 27.39
C LEU A 451 -22.72 -2.86 28.78
N PHE A 452 -22.93 -2.08 29.85
CA PHE A 452 -22.57 -2.44 31.22
C PHE A 452 -23.76 -2.38 32.21
N ALA A 453 -24.98 -2.13 31.73
CA ALA A 453 -26.19 -2.07 32.54
C ALA A 453 -26.94 -3.42 32.64
#